data_790aeebb88372c1a578afcadab4b645a
#
_entry.id   790aeebb88372c1a578afcadab4b645a
#
_cell.length_a   1.000
_cell.length_b   1.000
_cell.length_c   1.000
_cell.angle_alpha   90.00
_cell.angle_beta   90.00
_cell.angle_gamma   90.00
#
_symmetry.space_group_name_H-M   'P 1'
#
loop_
_entity.id
_entity.type
_entity.pdbx_description
1 polymer ?
#
loop_
_entity_poly.entity_id
_entity_poly.type
_entity_poly.pdbx_seq_one_letter_code
_entity_poly.pdbx_strand_id
1 'polypeptide(L)'
;STATWAFAEHQYDMIGTDNVTGGTVSHDAKDGDKVSGEALADKIDLFGWSGSTAAVQWGVGISGNATDYSGDFVDWGSNTIGTDAPDTWRTLTENEWEYVLSNRADADTKKGVARINLSSDGTVYANGLILLPDTWTAPAGVTFKSGFATEESVQAYADYQTFTLSDWQQLESAGAVFLPAAGYRYAKQMYYVHSSASYWTSTPDETNSAKQLACNSTRVGMFFSMRNIGMSVRLVQEAKSVGTGIAETATTGNVETRKVLRDGQILIQRGDQTYTVMGETLK
;
A
#
# COMPACT_ATOMS: atom_id res chain seq x y z
N SER A 1 -24.63 -0.16 -12.95
CA SER A 1 -23.76 0.93 -12.48
C SER A 1 -22.43 0.28 -12.17
N THR A 2 -21.42 0.59 -12.94
CA THR A 2 -20.04 0.21 -12.61
C THR A 2 -19.70 0.91 -11.29
N ALA A 3 -19.35 0.14 -10.27
CA ALA A 3 -18.86 0.69 -9.01
C ALA A 3 -17.62 1.56 -9.31
N THR A 4 -17.61 2.77 -8.83
CA THR A 4 -16.44 3.63 -8.95
C THR A 4 -15.58 3.41 -7.72
N TRP A 5 -14.39 2.86 -7.91
CA TRP A 5 -13.41 2.69 -6.86
C TRP A 5 -12.71 4.02 -6.57
N ALA A 6 -12.31 4.24 -5.35
CA ALA A 6 -11.56 5.41 -4.94
C ALA A 6 -10.54 5.03 -3.86
N PHE A 7 -9.44 5.79 -3.80
CA PHE A 7 -8.56 5.71 -2.64
C PHE A 7 -9.23 6.34 -1.42
N ALA A 8 -8.81 5.91 -0.23
CA ALA A 8 -9.10 6.65 0.99
C ALA A 8 -8.61 8.10 0.84
N GLU A 9 -9.33 9.04 1.44
CA GLU A 9 -8.99 10.47 1.34
C GLU A 9 -7.66 10.77 2.01
N HIS A 10 -7.39 10.08 3.13
CA HIS A 10 -6.15 10.24 3.89
C HIS A 10 -5.50 8.88 4.16
N GLN A 11 -4.18 8.86 4.31
CA GLN A 11 -3.44 7.62 4.58
C GLN A 11 -3.80 6.99 5.95
N TYR A 12 -4.31 7.75 6.89
CA TYR A 12 -4.77 7.27 8.19
C TYR A 12 -6.23 6.82 8.22
N ASP A 13 -6.95 6.91 7.10
CA ASP A 13 -8.32 6.44 7.02
C ASP A 13 -8.38 4.92 7.20
N MET A 14 -9.40 4.49 7.92
CA MET A 14 -9.66 3.10 8.24
C MET A 14 -11.01 2.68 7.64
N ILE A 15 -11.57 1.60 8.14
CA ILE A 15 -12.89 1.11 7.72
C ILE A 15 -14.01 2.06 8.16
N GLY A 16 -15.12 2.05 7.41
CA GLY A 16 -16.31 2.83 7.73
C GLY A 16 -16.98 2.41 9.04
N THR A 17 -17.71 3.32 9.67
CA THR A 17 -18.42 3.12 10.96
C THR A 17 -19.41 1.98 10.98
N ASP A 18 -20.05 1.74 9.86
CA ASP A 18 -21.08 0.71 9.69
C ASP A 18 -20.51 -0.59 9.10
N ASN A 19 -19.19 -0.68 8.95
CA ASN A 19 -18.50 -1.74 8.23
C ASN A 19 -19.05 -1.93 6.80
N VAL A 20 -19.61 -0.87 6.25
CA VAL A 20 -20.17 -0.79 4.91
C VAL A 20 -19.44 0.31 4.18
N THR A 21 -18.93 -0.02 3.06
CA THR A 21 -18.18 0.87 2.21
C THR A 21 -18.99 2.00 1.64
N GLY A 22 -18.31 3.06 1.29
CA GLY A 22 -18.90 4.31 0.83
C GLY A 22 -19.69 5.00 1.92
N GLY A 23 -19.56 4.52 3.17
CA GLY A 23 -19.98 5.23 4.37
C GLY A 23 -18.94 6.26 4.79
N THR A 24 -19.22 6.91 5.90
CA THR A 24 -18.25 7.81 6.53
C THR A 24 -17.11 6.99 7.10
N VAL A 25 -15.88 7.29 6.72
CA VAL A 25 -14.69 6.71 7.35
C VAL A 25 -14.74 7.01 8.84
N SER A 26 -14.54 6.00 9.66
CA SER A 26 -14.53 6.13 11.10
C SER A 26 -13.30 5.49 11.71
N HIS A 27 -12.70 6.23 12.61
CA HIS A 27 -11.68 5.71 13.49
C HIS A 27 -12.24 5.03 14.73
N ASP A 28 -13.57 4.91 14.82
CA ASP A 28 -14.30 4.33 15.96
C ASP A 28 -14.64 2.85 15.80
N ALA A 29 -14.30 2.22 14.66
CA ALA A 29 -14.51 0.79 14.45
C ALA A 29 -13.80 -0.03 15.54
N LYS A 30 -14.45 -1.06 16.05
CA LYS A 30 -13.97 -1.87 17.18
C LYS A 30 -14.01 -3.34 16.85
N ASP A 31 -13.19 -4.10 17.57
CA ASP A 31 -13.25 -5.56 17.53
C ASP A 31 -14.64 -6.06 17.88
N GLY A 32 -15.12 -7.01 17.06
CA GLY A 32 -16.45 -7.58 17.20
C GLY A 32 -17.57 -6.80 16.52
N ASP A 33 -17.30 -5.62 15.95
CA ASP A 33 -18.26 -4.90 15.15
C ASP A 33 -18.77 -5.78 14.01
N LYS A 34 -20.07 -5.74 13.77
CA LYS A 34 -20.75 -6.62 12.83
C LYS A 34 -21.15 -5.88 11.57
N VAL A 35 -20.91 -6.53 10.45
CA VAL A 35 -21.43 -6.09 9.17
C VAL A 35 -22.90 -6.47 9.07
N SER A 36 -23.77 -5.52 8.79
CA SER A 36 -25.20 -5.73 8.61
C SER A 36 -25.56 -5.78 7.12
N GLY A 37 -26.25 -6.86 6.70
CA GLY A 37 -26.84 -7.00 5.37
C GLY A 37 -26.02 -7.77 4.35
N GLU A 38 -26.66 -8.18 3.26
CA GLU A 38 -26.09 -8.96 2.17
C GLU A 38 -25.52 -8.10 1.02
N ALA A 39 -25.87 -6.83 1.00
CA ALA A 39 -25.57 -5.94 -0.13
C ALA A 39 -24.24 -5.21 0.06
N LEU A 40 -23.18 -5.95 0.36
CA LEU A 40 -21.85 -5.36 0.57
C LEU A 40 -20.96 -5.39 -0.68
N ALA A 41 -21.45 -5.96 -1.75
CA ALA A 41 -20.69 -6.23 -2.95
C ALA A 41 -20.13 -4.99 -3.66
N ASP A 42 -20.84 -3.89 -3.53
CA ASP A 42 -20.53 -2.62 -4.17
C ASP A 42 -20.08 -1.53 -3.18
N LYS A 43 -19.76 -1.95 -1.94
CA LYS A 43 -19.43 -1.07 -0.83
C LYS A 43 -18.41 -1.72 0.12
N ILE A 44 -17.15 -1.86 -0.30
CA ILE A 44 -16.16 -2.63 0.45
C ILE A 44 -14.90 -1.77 0.68
N ASP A 45 -14.43 -1.70 1.90
CA ASP A 45 -13.18 -1.10 2.31
C ASP A 45 -12.13 -2.12 2.82
N LEU A 46 -12.57 -3.35 3.08
CA LEU A 46 -11.72 -4.50 3.33
C LEU A 46 -12.07 -5.62 2.34
N PHE A 47 -11.06 -6.14 1.66
CA PHE A 47 -11.20 -6.97 0.48
C PHE A 47 -10.83 -8.42 0.75
N GLY A 48 -11.64 -9.37 0.27
CA GLY A 48 -11.23 -10.74 0.05
C GLY A 48 -10.17 -10.79 -1.06
N TRP A 49 -9.26 -11.75 -1.02
CA TRP A 49 -8.29 -11.94 -2.10
C TRP A 49 -9.01 -12.38 -3.37
N SER A 50 -8.74 -11.71 -4.47
CA SER A 50 -9.45 -11.97 -5.70
C SER A 50 -8.94 -13.22 -6.42
N GLY A 51 -9.70 -13.70 -7.35
CA GLY A 51 -9.46 -14.93 -8.07
C GLY A 51 -10.65 -15.84 -7.91
N SER A 52 -11.80 -15.29 -7.70
CA SER A 52 -12.96 -16.06 -7.33
C SER A 52 -13.87 -16.36 -8.50
N THR A 53 -14.51 -17.51 -8.39
CA THR A 53 -15.80 -17.81 -9.02
C THR A 53 -16.94 -17.15 -8.25
N ALA A 54 -16.68 -16.38 -7.21
CA ALA A 54 -17.69 -15.72 -6.41
C ALA A 54 -18.47 -14.70 -7.22
N ALA A 55 -19.74 -14.55 -6.90
CA ALA A 55 -20.63 -13.56 -7.51
C ALA A 55 -20.17 -12.12 -7.28
N VAL A 56 -19.25 -11.93 -6.33
CA VAL A 56 -18.67 -10.65 -5.95
C VAL A 56 -17.16 -10.79 -5.85
N GLN A 57 -16.49 -10.34 -6.87
CA GLN A 57 -15.04 -10.24 -6.86
C GLN A 57 -14.60 -9.31 -5.75
N TRP A 58 -13.60 -9.72 -4.97
CA TRP A 58 -13.06 -9.04 -3.79
C TRP A 58 -13.99 -8.88 -2.58
N GLY A 59 -15.29 -9.15 -2.70
CA GLY A 59 -16.22 -9.06 -1.58
C GLY A 59 -15.95 -10.14 -0.52
N VAL A 60 -16.20 -9.82 0.73
CA VAL A 60 -16.12 -10.79 1.84
C VAL A 60 -17.49 -11.35 2.14
N GLY A 61 -17.67 -12.66 1.92
CA GLY A 61 -18.93 -13.33 2.20
C GLY A 61 -19.26 -13.37 3.70
N ILE A 62 -20.53 -13.22 4.04
CA ILE A 62 -21.01 -13.27 5.43
C ILE A 62 -20.93 -14.67 6.06
N SER A 63 -20.80 -15.71 5.24
CA SER A 63 -20.67 -17.10 5.68
C SER A 63 -19.23 -17.52 5.99
N GLY A 64 -18.22 -16.72 5.59
CA GLY A 64 -16.82 -17.07 5.73
C GLY A 64 -16.41 -18.25 4.85
N ASN A 65 -17.09 -18.51 3.73
CA ASN A 65 -16.76 -19.63 2.85
C ASN A 65 -15.50 -19.34 2.03
N ALA A 66 -14.45 -20.17 2.22
CA ALA A 66 -13.16 -20.01 1.55
C ALA A 66 -13.14 -20.55 0.10
N THR A 67 -14.07 -21.45 -0.27
CA THR A 67 -14.04 -22.14 -1.56
C THR A 67 -14.30 -21.24 -2.76
N ASP A 68 -14.94 -20.09 -2.51
CA ASP A 68 -15.28 -19.12 -3.56
C ASP A 68 -14.07 -18.29 -4.05
N TYR A 69 -12.90 -18.46 -3.44
CA TYR A 69 -11.69 -17.64 -3.69
C TYR A 69 -10.52 -18.47 -4.27
N SER A 70 -10.82 -19.59 -4.91
CA SER A 70 -9.79 -20.53 -5.42
C SER A 70 -9.24 -20.22 -6.81
N GLY A 71 -9.75 -19.17 -7.49
CA GLY A 71 -9.33 -18.80 -8.84
C GLY A 71 -8.00 -18.04 -8.89
N ASP A 72 -7.62 -17.63 -10.10
CA ASP A 72 -6.42 -16.79 -10.33
C ASP A 72 -6.56 -15.40 -9.73
N PHE A 73 -5.43 -14.78 -9.41
CA PHE A 73 -5.43 -13.41 -8.90
C PHE A 73 -5.93 -12.42 -9.96
N VAL A 74 -6.85 -11.56 -9.57
CA VAL A 74 -7.26 -10.39 -10.36
C VAL A 74 -6.96 -9.15 -9.53
N ASP A 75 -6.05 -8.31 -10.02
CA ASP A 75 -5.60 -7.13 -9.29
C ASP A 75 -6.74 -6.10 -9.13
N TRP A 76 -6.83 -5.47 -7.98
CA TRP A 76 -7.73 -4.32 -7.76
C TRP A 76 -7.42 -3.18 -8.71
N GLY A 77 -6.15 -3.02 -9.12
CA GLY A 77 -5.70 -2.04 -10.09
C GLY A 77 -6.27 -2.22 -11.50
N SER A 78 -6.85 -3.38 -11.83
CA SER A 78 -7.58 -3.61 -13.08
C SER A 78 -8.88 -2.78 -13.21
N ASN A 79 -9.25 -2.06 -12.15
CA ASN A 79 -10.40 -1.16 -12.14
C ASN A 79 -9.98 0.29 -12.44
N THR A 80 -10.97 1.09 -12.86
CA THR A 80 -10.86 2.55 -12.82
C THR A 80 -10.91 2.99 -11.36
N ILE A 81 -9.88 3.69 -10.88
CA ILE A 81 -9.79 4.20 -9.50
C ILE A 81 -9.79 5.72 -9.56
N GLY A 82 -10.86 6.34 -9.11
CA GLY A 82 -11.07 7.77 -9.27
C GLY A 82 -11.11 8.15 -10.75
N THR A 83 -10.14 8.92 -11.20
CA THR A 83 -9.96 9.33 -12.61
C THR A 83 -8.90 8.52 -13.35
N ASP A 84 -8.19 7.63 -12.68
CA ASP A 84 -7.10 6.86 -13.26
C ASP A 84 -7.64 5.67 -14.05
N ALA A 85 -7.08 5.46 -15.23
CA ALA A 85 -7.44 4.34 -16.10
C ALA A 85 -7.15 2.99 -15.43
N PRO A 86 -7.84 1.91 -15.81
CA PRO A 86 -7.48 0.56 -15.42
C PRO A 86 -6.00 0.28 -15.67
N ASP A 87 -5.42 -0.56 -14.82
CA ASP A 87 -4.00 -0.98 -14.86
C ASP A 87 -2.98 0.15 -14.62
N THR A 88 -3.44 1.33 -14.16
CA THR A 88 -2.54 2.39 -13.69
C THR A 88 -1.89 2.02 -12.34
N TRP A 89 -2.62 1.30 -11.52
CA TRP A 89 -2.23 0.88 -10.19
C TRP A 89 -2.12 -0.64 -10.12
N ARG A 90 -1.30 -1.14 -9.21
CA ARG A 90 -1.16 -2.57 -8.96
C ARG A 90 -0.91 -2.88 -7.49
N THR A 91 -1.15 -4.10 -7.10
CA THR A 91 -0.82 -4.63 -5.78
C THR A 91 0.61 -5.13 -5.76
N LEU A 92 1.34 -4.85 -4.68
CA LEU A 92 2.69 -5.38 -4.48
C LEU A 92 2.68 -6.89 -4.28
N THR A 93 3.70 -7.55 -4.82
CA THR A 93 4.01 -8.96 -4.54
C THR A 93 4.63 -9.13 -3.14
N GLU A 94 4.70 -10.38 -2.65
CA GLU A 94 5.44 -10.72 -1.44
C GLU A 94 6.90 -10.25 -1.51
N ASN A 95 7.60 -10.54 -2.60
CA ASN A 95 9.01 -10.18 -2.76
C ASN A 95 9.24 -8.67 -2.75
N GLU A 96 8.32 -7.88 -3.31
CA GLU A 96 8.40 -6.41 -3.26
C GLU A 96 8.19 -5.88 -1.85
N TRP A 97 7.27 -6.47 -1.09
CA TRP A 97 7.12 -6.14 0.33
C TRP A 97 8.35 -6.55 1.14
N GLU A 98 8.93 -7.73 0.91
CA GLU A 98 10.19 -8.14 1.54
C GLU A 98 11.34 -7.19 1.22
N TYR A 99 11.42 -6.70 -0.02
CA TYR A 99 12.39 -5.68 -0.38
C TYR A 99 12.18 -4.42 0.46
N VAL A 100 10.97 -3.88 0.53
CA VAL A 100 10.64 -2.67 1.29
C VAL A 100 10.91 -2.84 2.78
N LEU A 101 10.59 -4.02 3.33
CA LEU A 101 10.67 -4.28 4.77
C LEU A 101 12.08 -4.66 5.24
N SER A 102 12.87 -5.37 4.41
CA SER A 102 14.05 -6.07 4.90
C SER A 102 15.25 -6.03 3.97
N ASN A 103 15.06 -6.00 2.65
CA ASN A 103 16.14 -6.25 1.69
C ASN A 103 16.76 -4.96 1.10
N ARG A 104 16.08 -3.82 1.22
CA ARG A 104 16.66 -2.53 0.84
C ARG A 104 17.69 -2.04 1.86
N ALA A 105 18.57 -1.16 1.43
CA ALA A 105 19.57 -0.56 2.31
C ALA A 105 18.91 0.15 3.50
N ASP A 106 19.44 -0.07 4.70
CA ASP A 106 18.99 0.54 5.96
C ASP A 106 17.50 0.31 6.26
N ALA A 107 16.92 -0.81 5.80
CA ALA A 107 15.51 -1.14 5.94
C ALA A 107 15.00 -1.02 7.39
N ASP A 108 15.82 -1.37 8.38
CA ASP A 108 15.44 -1.31 9.79
C ASP A 108 15.32 0.11 10.34
N THR A 109 15.97 1.07 9.71
CA THR A 109 15.86 2.49 10.07
C THR A 109 14.70 3.19 9.36
N LYS A 110 14.09 2.53 8.36
CA LYS A 110 13.08 3.09 7.47
C LYS A 110 11.66 2.59 7.76
N LYS A 111 11.45 1.93 8.89
CA LYS A 111 10.14 1.47 9.34
C LYS A 111 9.97 1.61 10.83
N GLY A 112 8.76 1.90 11.28
CA GLY A 112 8.45 1.97 12.70
C GLY A 112 6.96 2.09 12.96
N VAL A 113 6.52 1.55 14.09
CA VAL A 113 5.13 1.66 14.52
C VAL A 113 4.87 2.98 15.21
N ALA A 114 3.66 3.51 15.04
CA ALA A 114 3.27 4.78 15.62
C ALA A 114 1.77 4.89 15.82
N ARG A 115 1.38 5.81 16.70
CA ARG A 115 0.05 6.40 16.76
C ARG A 115 0.07 7.77 16.09
N ILE A 116 -0.95 8.07 15.30
CA ILE A 116 -1.25 9.42 14.81
C ILE A 116 -2.50 9.89 15.52
N ASN A 117 -2.40 10.97 16.31
CA ASN A 117 -3.54 11.62 16.90
C ASN A 117 -4.23 12.49 15.86
N LEU A 118 -5.49 12.20 15.58
CA LEU A 118 -6.31 12.88 14.59
C LEU A 118 -7.13 14.01 15.22
N SER A 119 -7.35 13.95 16.54
CA SER A 119 -7.93 15.01 17.34
C SER A 119 -6.90 15.60 18.30
N SER A 120 -7.09 16.84 18.69
CA SER A 120 -6.16 17.56 19.60
C SER A 120 -6.10 16.96 21.01
N ASP A 121 -7.17 16.29 21.44
CA ASP A 121 -7.25 15.61 22.74
C ASP A 121 -6.77 14.13 22.67
N GLY A 122 -6.40 13.64 21.47
CA GLY A 122 -5.92 12.29 21.26
C GLY A 122 -6.99 11.20 21.40
N THR A 123 -8.28 11.57 21.46
CA THR A 123 -9.38 10.58 21.56
C THR A 123 -9.65 9.92 20.23
N VAL A 124 -9.44 10.62 19.11
CA VAL A 124 -9.49 10.08 17.76
C VAL A 124 -8.06 9.88 17.26
N TYR A 125 -7.73 8.67 16.89
CA TYR A 125 -6.37 8.29 16.48
C TYR A 125 -6.37 7.14 15.48
N ALA A 126 -5.25 6.98 14.78
CA ALA A 126 -4.92 5.80 14.00
C ALA A 126 -3.59 5.21 14.50
N ASN A 127 -3.55 3.91 14.74
CA ASN A 127 -2.33 3.15 14.96
C ASN A 127 -1.87 2.52 13.65
N GLY A 128 -0.58 2.31 13.46
CA GLY A 128 -0.10 1.66 12.24
C GLY A 128 1.41 1.60 12.11
N LEU A 129 1.83 1.19 10.92
CA LEU A 129 3.23 1.14 10.50
C LEU A 129 3.53 2.35 9.62
N ILE A 130 4.60 3.05 9.91
CA ILE A 130 5.18 4.08 9.04
C ILE A 130 6.34 3.46 8.26
N LEU A 131 6.35 3.71 6.96
CA LEU A 131 7.44 3.37 6.04
C LEU A 131 8.04 4.66 5.48
N LEU A 132 9.36 4.77 5.49
CA LEU A 132 10.08 5.93 4.96
C LEU A 132 10.66 5.60 3.58
N PRO A 133 10.74 6.56 2.64
CA PRO A 133 11.37 6.35 1.33
C PRO A 133 12.89 6.19 1.43
N ASP A 134 13.52 5.73 0.36
CA ASP A 134 14.98 5.55 0.32
C ASP A 134 15.73 6.89 0.39
N THR A 135 15.13 7.94 -0.16
CA THR A 135 15.64 9.31 -0.14
C THR A 135 15.21 10.11 1.09
N TRP A 136 14.88 9.39 2.20
CA TRP A 136 14.35 10.04 3.39
C TRP A 136 15.25 11.11 3.96
N THR A 137 14.66 12.27 4.20
CA THR A 137 15.24 13.35 5.00
C THR A 137 14.19 13.79 6.02
N ALA A 138 14.53 13.76 7.30
CA ALA A 138 13.62 14.11 8.37
C ALA A 138 13.20 15.59 8.25
N PRO A 139 11.90 15.90 8.32
CA PRO A 139 11.43 17.27 8.40
C PRO A 139 11.96 17.97 9.66
N ALA A 140 12.17 19.28 9.58
CA ALA A 140 12.64 20.06 10.72
C ALA A 140 11.63 20.02 11.88
N GLY A 141 12.11 19.66 13.06
CA GLY A 141 11.26 19.63 14.28
C GLY A 141 10.46 18.34 14.48
N VAL A 142 10.48 17.40 13.53
CA VAL A 142 9.82 16.10 13.68
C VAL A 142 10.87 15.00 13.78
N THR A 143 10.80 14.19 14.84
CA THR A 143 11.69 13.06 15.04
C THR A 143 10.95 11.76 14.82
N PHE A 144 11.47 10.91 13.93
CA PHE A 144 10.97 9.55 13.72
C PHE A 144 11.86 8.55 14.44
N LYS A 145 11.25 7.66 15.20
CA LYS A 145 11.90 6.52 15.86
C LYS A 145 11.58 5.24 15.10
N SER A 146 12.59 4.63 14.49
CA SER A 146 12.44 3.34 13.80
C SER A 146 12.27 2.18 14.80
N GLY A 147 11.60 1.12 14.35
CA GLY A 147 11.42 -0.12 15.11
C GLY A 147 10.04 -0.30 15.71
N PHE A 148 9.97 -1.07 16.79
CA PHE A 148 8.73 -1.63 17.32
C PHE A 148 8.71 -1.53 18.86
N ALA A 149 7.51 -1.58 19.43
CA ALA A 149 7.33 -1.69 20.87
C ALA A 149 7.75 -3.09 21.38
N THR A 150 7.90 -3.23 22.67
CA THR A 150 8.24 -4.50 23.32
C THR A 150 7.01 -5.35 23.67
N GLU A 151 5.83 -4.73 23.68
CA GLU A 151 4.57 -5.38 24.07
C GLU A 151 3.54 -5.23 22.94
N GLU A 152 2.72 -6.27 22.78
CA GLU A 152 1.62 -6.27 21.82
C GLU A 152 0.35 -5.75 22.47
N SER A 153 0.02 -4.50 22.18
CA SER A 153 -1.23 -3.88 22.59
C SER A 153 -1.58 -2.65 21.73
N VAL A 154 -2.84 -2.23 21.77
CA VAL A 154 -3.29 -0.98 21.16
C VAL A 154 -2.54 0.24 21.73
N GLN A 155 -2.27 0.22 23.05
CA GLN A 155 -1.58 1.31 23.72
C GLN A 155 -0.09 1.35 23.41
N ALA A 156 0.53 0.20 23.15
CA ALA A 156 1.97 0.11 22.86
C ALA A 156 2.41 0.94 21.62
N TYR A 157 1.52 1.18 20.68
CA TYR A 157 1.80 2.10 19.57
C TYR A 157 2.04 3.53 20.07
N ALA A 158 1.18 4.00 20.99
CA ALA A 158 1.30 5.34 21.55
C ALA A 158 2.54 5.48 22.44
N ASP A 159 2.82 4.46 23.25
CA ASP A 159 3.95 4.44 24.16
C ASP A 159 5.28 4.39 23.40
N TYR A 160 5.27 3.80 22.19
CA TYR A 160 6.45 3.74 21.35
C TYR A 160 6.76 5.11 20.71
N GLN A 161 5.81 5.68 19.96
CA GLN A 161 5.83 7.05 19.47
C GLN A 161 4.44 7.53 19.05
N THR A 162 4.19 8.80 19.27
CA THR A 162 2.93 9.45 18.90
C THR A 162 3.23 10.72 18.11
N PHE A 163 2.51 10.90 17.01
CA PHE A 163 2.53 12.11 16.21
C PHE A 163 1.20 12.85 16.31
N THR A 164 1.26 14.18 16.31
CA THR A 164 0.08 14.99 16.00
C THR A 164 -0.25 14.85 14.51
N LEU A 165 -1.47 15.23 14.12
CA LEU A 165 -1.83 15.25 12.70
C LEU A 165 -0.90 16.18 11.90
N SER A 166 -0.49 17.32 12.49
CA SER A 166 0.45 18.23 11.84
C SER A 166 1.84 17.62 11.64
N ASP A 167 2.34 16.85 12.61
CA ASP A 167 3.62 16.16 12.48
C ASP A 167 3.54 15.08 11.39
N TRP A 168 2.44 14.33 11.38
CA TRP A 168 2.21 13.34 10.33
C TRP A 168 2.19 13.96 8.94
N GLN A 169 1.48 15.07 8.74
CA GLN A 169 1.43 15.77 7.45
C GLN A 169 2.82 16.22 6.96
N GLN A 170 3.73 16.58 7.87
CA GLN A 170 5.12 16.85 7.51
C GLN A 170 5.87 15.59 7.08
N LEU A 171 5.70 14.48 7.82
CA LEU A 171 6.29 13.19 7.45
C LEU A 171 5.77 12.70 6.09
N GLU A 172 4.47 12.79 5.86
CA GLU A 172 3.80 12.42 4.61
C GLU A 172 4.30 13.28 3.44
N SER A 173 4.42 14.58 3.63
CA SER A 173 4.96 15.52 2.63
C SER A 173 6.42 15.22 2.29
N ALA A 174 7.17 14.63 3.20
CA ALA A 174 8.53 14.15 2.99
C ALA A 174 8.57 12.73 2.39
N GLY A 175 7.42 12.16 2.03
CA GLY A 175 7.29 10.87 1.36
C GLY A 175 7.07 9.67 2.27
N ALA A 176 6.80 9.88 3.56
CA ALA A 176 6.42 8.78 4.45
C ALA A 176 5.07 8.18 4.05
N VAL A 177 4.96 6.87 4.19
CA VAL A 177 3.73 6.11 3.95
C VAL A 177 3.24 5.51 5.25
N PHE A 178 1.95 5.67 5.54
CA PHE A 178 1.30 5.08 6.69
C PHE A 178 0.43 3.89 6.27
N LEU A 179 0.54 2.81 7.01
CA LEU A 179 -0.29 1.61 6.88
C LEU A 179 -1.12 1.47 8.16
N PRO A 180 -2.38 1.94 8.16
CA PRO A 180 -3.24 1.87 9.34
C PRO A 180 -3.47 0.45 9.83
N ALA A 181 -3.54 0.28 11.15
CA ALA A 181 -3.96 -0.95 11.80
C ALA A 181 -5.49 -1.09 11.73
N ALA A 182 -6.02 -1.28 10.52
CA ALA A 182 -7.45 -1.43 10.27
C ALA A 182 -8.01 -2.80 10.68
N GLY A 183 -7.13 -3.71 11.13
CA GLY A 183 -7.53 -5.08 11.42
C GLY A 183 -7.84 -5.87 10.16
N TYR A 184 -8.71 -6.86 10.33
CA TYR A 184 -9.27 -7.62 9.21
C TYR A 184 -10.73 -8.00 9.50
N ARG A 185 -11.42 -8.38 8.45
CA ARG A 185 -12.79 -8.89 8.54
C ARG A 185 -12.82 -10.39 8.23
N TYR A 186 -13.49 -11.17 9.07
CA TYR A 186 -13.83 -12.54 8.78
C TYR A 186 -15.34 -12.72 8.88
N ALA A 187 -15.95 -13.16 7.81
CA ALA A 187 -17.42 -13.25 7.70
C ALA A 187 -18.09 -11.91 8.10
N LYS A 188 -18.82 -11.89 9.20
CA LYS A 188 -19.58 -10.72 9.69
C LYS A 188 -18.83 -9.86 10.71
N GLN A 189 -17.65 -10.27 11.15
CA GLN A 189 -17.00 -9.65 12.30
C GLN A 189 -15.66 -9.02 11.94
N MET A 190 -15.39 -7.89 12.61
CA MET A 190 -14.09 -7.21 12.60
C MET A 190 -13.19 -7.74 13.72
N TYR A 191 -11.92 -7.83 13.43
CA TYR A 191 -10.89 -8.32 14.35
C TYR A 191 -9.66 -7.44 14.30
N TYR A 192 -9.02 -7.24 15.45
CA TYR A 192 -7.72 -6.56 15.61
C TYR A 192 -7.68 -5.11 15.09
N VAL A 193 -8.83 -4.43 15.10
CA VAL A 193 -8.91 -3.00 14.78
C VAL A 193 -8.04 -2.22 15.77
N HIS A 194 -7.28 -1.26 15.29
CA HIS A 194 -6.25 -0.49 16.02
C HIS A 194 -5.05 -1.30 16.55
N SER A 195 -5.06 -2.62 16.44
CA SER A 195 -3.97 -3.46 16.95
C SER A 195 -3.15 -4.16 15.88
N SER A 196 -3.74 -4.44 14.70
CA SER A 196 -3.03 -5.09 13.59
C SER A 196 -3.33 -4.43 12.25
N ALA A 197 -2.29 -4.24 11.46
CA ALA A 197 -2.38 -3.91 10.04
C ALA A 197 -2.26 -5.20 9.23
N SER A 198 -3.23 -5.46 8.34
CA SER A 198 -3.24 -6.62 7.45
C SER A 198 -3.49 -6.17 6.02
N TYR A 199 -2.55 -6.48 5.12
CA TYR A 199 -2.58 -6.02 3.74
C TYR A 199 -2.34 -7.18 2.78
N TRP A 200 -3.22 -7.35 1.83
CA TRP A 200 -3.03 -8.32 0.77
C TRP A 200 -1.82 -8.02 -0.10
N THR A 201 -1.16 -9.08 -0.56
CA THR A 201 -0.25 -9.04 -1.70
C THR A 201 -0.91 -9.66 -2.92
N SER A 202 -0.29 -9.51 -4.09
CA SER A 202 -0.72 -10.20 -5.30
C SER A 202 -0.24 -11.66 -5.38
N THR A 203 0.54 -12.13 -4.41
CA THR A 203 1.17 -13.46 -4.43
C THR A 203 0.22 -14.51 -3.83
N PRO A 204 -0.18 -15.54 -4.61
CA PRO A 204 -0.89 -16.68 -4.06
C PRO A 204 0.04 -17.50 -3.16
N ASP A 205 -0.54 -18.25 -2.23
CA ASP A 205 0.18 -19.25 -1.44
C ASP A 205 -0.30 -20.64 -1.85
N GLU A 206 -1.36 -21.15 -1.23
CA GLU A 206 -2.01 -22.39 -1.62
C GLU A 206 -3.36 -22.13 -2.31
N THR A 207 -4.11 -23.17 -2.63
CA THR A 207 -5.40 -23.04 -3.34
C THR A 207 -6.37 -22.06 -2.67
N ASN A 208 -6.39 -22.02 -1.34
CA ASN A 208 -7.33 -21.22 -0.54
C ASN A 208 -6.63 -20.13 0.28
N SER A 209 -5.32 -19.95 0.14
CA SER A 209 -4.54 -18.96 0.87
C SER A 209 -3.73 -18.05 -0.06
N ALA A 210 -3.35 -16.91 0.45
CA ALA A 210 -2.51 -15.95 -0.24
C ALA A 210 -1.60 -15.24 0.75
N LYS A 211 -0.54 -14.64 0.26
CA LYS A 211 0.43 -13.90 1.06
C LYS A 211 -0.11 -12.54 1.48
N GLN A 212 0.19 -12.17 2.71
CA GLN A 212 -0.14 -10.88 3.28
C GLN A 212 1.04 -10.26 4.01
N LEU A 213 1.10 -8.94 4.04
CA LEU A 213 1.85 -8.21 5.06
C LEU A 213 0.99 -8.14 6.32
N ALA A 214 1.56 -8.50 7.46
CA ALA A 214 0.93 -8.27 8.76
C ALA A 214 1.89 -7.52 9.70
N CYS A 215 1.34 -6.54 10.42
CA CYS A 215 2.06 -5.73 11.38
C CYS A 215 1.22 -5.56 12.65
N ASN A 216 1.88 -5.68 13.78
CA ASN A 216 1.34 -5.22 15.07
C ASN A 216 2.35 -4.29 15.77
N SER A 217 2.11 -3.91 17.00
CA SER A 217 3.02 -3.01 17.72
C SER A 217 4.43 -3.57 17.93
N THR A 218 4.63 -4.88 17.84
CA THR A 218 5.91 -5.54 18.14
C THR A 218 6.69 -6.02 16.91
N ARG A 219 6.06 -6.15 15.76
CA ARG A 219 6.69 -6.72 14.56
C ARG A 219 5.93 -6.41 13.27
N VAL A 220 6.64 -6.59 12.17
CA VAL A 220 6.07 -6.66 10.82
C VAL A 220 6.70 -7.83 10.07
N GLY A 221 5.96 -8.45 9.18
CA GLY A 221 6.46 -9.55 8.34
C GLY A 221 5.45 -10.01 7.30
N MET A 222 5.92 -10.97 6.49
CA MET A 222 5.10 -11.65 5.51
C MET A 222 4.52 -12.92 6.12
N PHE A 223 3.25 -13.13 5.89
CA PHE A 223 2.47 -14.28 6.37
C PHE A 223 1.55 -14.76 5.26
N PHE A 224 0.75 -15.78 5.54
CA PHE A 224 -0.35 -16.19 4.67
C PHE A 224 -1.68 -16.13 5.42
N SER A 225 -2.75 -16.03 4.68
CA SER A 225 -4.11 -16.07 5.22
C SER A 225 -5.10 -16.65 4.22
N MET A 226 -6.25 -17.09 4.70
CA MET A 226 -7.31 -17.56 3.82
C MET A 226 -7.86 -16.42 2.98
N ARG A 227 -8.03 -16.67 1.69
CA ARG A 227 -8.42 -15.67 0.66
C ARG A 227 -9.77 -15.00 0.90
N ASN A 228 -10.64 -15.60 1.69
CA ASN A 228 -11.96 -15.07 2.08
C ASN A 228 -11.93 -14.08 3.25
N ILE A 229 -10.76 -13.82 3.81
CA ILE A 229 -10.60 -12.80 4.85
C ILE A 229 -10.53 -11.42 4.19
N GLY A 230 -11.25 -10.46 4.73
CA GLY A 230 -11.21 -9.07 4.28
C GLY A 230 -10.03 -8.33 4.89
N MET A 231 -9.13 -7.83 4.05
CA MET A 231 -7.94 -7.07 4.45
C MET A 231 -7.84 -5.78 3.65
N SER A 232 -7.03 -4.88 4.14
CA SER A 232 -6.66 -3.66 3.40
C SER A 232 -5.86 -4.00 2.14
N VAL A 233 -5.92 -3.11 1.16
CA VAL A 233 -5.09 -3.18 -0.05
C VAL A 233 -4.32 -1.88 -0.18
N ARG A 234 -3.02 -1.98 -0.42
CA ARG A 234 -2.16 -0.83 -0.73
C ARG A 234 -1.70 -0.94 -2.17
N LEU A 235 -2.31 -0.15 -3.03
CA LEU A 235 -1.91 -0.07 -4.42
C LEU A 235 -0.70 0.84 -4.59
N VAL A 236 0.11 0.53 -5.59
CA VAL A 236 1.26 1.32 -6.01
C VAL A 236 1.16 1.61 -7.50
N GLN A 237 1.77 2.70 -7.91
CA GLN A 237 1.94 3.06 -9.31
C GLN A 237 3.41 2.90 -9.68
N GLU A 238 3.68 2.44 -10.91
CA GLU A 238 5.05 2.48 -11.42
C GLU A 238 5.58 3.91 -11.36
N ALA A 239 6.77 4.06 -10.80
CA ALA A 239 7.43 5.35 -10.82
C ALA A 239 7.54 5.81 -12.28
N LYS A 240 6.87 6.89 -12.63
CA LYS A 240 7.17 7.54 -13.91
C LYS A 240 8.67 7.78 -13.90
N SER A 241 9.40 7.15 -14.83
CA SER A 241 10.81 7.47 -14.99
C SER A 241 10.88 8.98 -15.15
N VAL A 242 11.32 9.67 -14.12
CA VAL A 242 11.74 11.06 -14.27
C VAL A 242 12.94 10.93 -15.18
N GLY A 243 12.69 11.13 -16.47
CA GLY A 243 13.74 11.10 -17.47
C GLY A 243 14.81 12.02 -16.92
N THR A 244 15.98 11.47 -16.62
CA THR A 244 17.16 12.26 -16.27
C THR A 244 17.41 13.20 -17.43
N GLY A 245 16.74 14.36 -17.36
CA GLY A 245 17.12 15.62 -18.00
C GLY A 245 17.44 15.62 -19.51
N ILE A 246 16.73 14.81 -20.34
CA ILE A 246 16.64 15.11 -21.76
C ILE A 246 15.15 15.29 -22.04
N ALA A 247 14.71 16.55 -22.15
CA ALA A 247 13.41 16.85 -22.70
C ALA A 247 13.31 16.16 -24.06
N GLU A 248 12.39 15.17 -24.17
CA GLU A 248 12.01 14.70 -25.50
C GLU A 248 11.36 15.88 -26.22
N THR A 249 12.17 16.55 -27.01
CA THR A 249 11.62 17.40 -28.05
C THR A 249 10.94 16.44 -29.02
N ALA A 250 9.60 16.46 -29.03
CA ALA A 250 8.82 15.71 -30.00
C ALA A 250 9.26 16.13 -31.41
N THR A 251 10.19 15.37 -31.97
CA THR A 251 10.53 15.43 -33.36
C THR A 251 9.80 14.28 -34.04
N THR A 252 8.82 14.62 -34.85
CA THR A 252 8.20 13.75 -35.84
C THR A 252 9.29 13.19 -36.76
N GLY A 253 9.80 12.03 -36.44
CA GLY A 253 10.80 11.29 -37.21
C GLY A 253 11.39 10.16 -36.36
N ASN A 254 11.24 8.96 -36.85
CA ASN A 254 11.71 7.74 -36.21
C ASN A 254 13.25 7.71 -36.22
N VAL A 255 13.90 8.37 -35.27
CA VAL A 255 15.37 8.32 -35.13
C VAL A 255 15.71 7.25 -34.10
N GLU A 256 16.18 6.13 -34.62
CA GLU A 256 16.58 4.98 -33.81
C GLU A 256 17.76 5.37 -32.89
N THR A 257 17.60 5.15 -31.57
CA THR A 257 18.65 5.39 -30.59
C THR A 257 19.16 4.05 -30.09
N ARG A 258 20.47 3.81 -30.17
CA ARG A 258 21.10 2.56 -29.72
C ARG A 258 22.37 2.82 -28.92
N LYS A 259 22.64 1.91 -27.99
CA LYS A 259 23.93 1.86 -27.29
C LYS A 259 24.94 1.07 -28.13
N VAL A 260 26.12 1.63 -28.31
CA VAL A 260 27.24 0.96 -29.01
C VAL A 260 28.48 0.96 -28.12
N LEU A 261 29.21 -0.14 -28.14
CA LEU A 261 30.53 -0.25 -27.49
C LEU A 261 31.59 0.03 -28.53
N ARG A 262 32.40 1.07 -28.35
CA ARG A 262 33.50 1.41 -29.23
C ARG A 262 34.71 1.75 -28.40
N ASP A 263 35.84 1.11 -28.68
CA ASP A 263 37.12 1.31 -27.99
C ASP A 263 37.02 1.14 -26.44
N GLY A 264 36.13 0.21 -25.99
CA GLY A 264 35.92 -0.03 -24.57
C GLY A 264 35.00 1.00 -23.87
N GLN A 265 34.45 1.94 -24.59
CA GLN A 265 33.51 2.94 -24.07
C GLN A 265 32.10 2.72 -24.57
N ILE A 266 31.11 2.90 -23.68
CA ILE A 266 29.69 2.88 -24.03
C ILE A 266 29.32 4.25 -24.59
N LEU A 267 28.83 4.24 -25.84
CA LEU A 267 28.38 5.44 -26.54
C LEU A 267 26.89 5.31 -26.89
N ILE A 268 26.21 6.44 -27.01
CA ILE A 268 24.82 6.52 -27.44
C ILE A 268 24.80 7.05 -28.88
N GLN A 269 24.36 6.25 -29.83
CA GLN A 269 24.16 6.65 -31.21
C GLN A 269 22.68 7.02 -31.45
N ARG A 270 22.43 8.22 -31.96
CA ARG A 270 21.12 8.71 -32.32
C ARG A 270 21.17 9.28 -33.75
N GLY A 271 20.63 8.54 -34.70
CA GLY A 271 20.84 8.84 -36.12
C GLY A 271 22.31 8.84 -36.47
N ASP A 272 22.78 9.88 -37.12
CA ASP A 272 24.18 10.05 -37.54
C ASP A 272 25.09 10.64 -36.46
N GLN A 273 24.57 10.93 -35.27
CA GLN A 273 25.33 11.51 -34.18
C GLN A 273 25.63 10.50 -33.07
N THR A 274 26.83 10.62 -32.50
CA THR A 274 27.30 9.78 -31.41
C THR A 274 27.61 10.65 -30.17
N TYR A 275 27.16 10.19 -29.03
CA TYR A 275 27.32 10.89 -27.75
C TYR A 275 28.03 10.02 -26.74
N THR A 276 28.77 10.62 -25.83
CA THR A 276 29.22 9.94 -24.61
C THR A 276 28.04 9.68 -23.66
N VAL A 277 28.22 8.82 -22.69
CA VAL A 277 27.19 8.61 -21.62
C VAL A 277 26.95 9.88 -20.79
N MET A 278 27.82 10.86 -20.87
CA MET A 278 27.68 12.17 -20.23
C MET A 278 26.96 13.20 -21.11
N GLY A 279 26.56 12.81 -22.34
CA GLY A 279 25.83 13.68 -23.29
C GLY A 279 26.71 14.54 -24.18
N GLU A 280 28.03 14.39 -24.18
CA GLU A 280 28.92 15.11 -25.06
C GLU A 280 28.89 14.51 -26.48
N THR A 281 28.77 15.37 -27.50
CA THR A 281 28.80 14.93 -28.90
C THR A 281 30.22 14.59 -29.33
N LEU A 282 30.40 13.38 -29.83
CA LEU A 282 31.66 12.97 -30.46
C LEU A 282 31.60 13.34 -31.95
N LYS A 283 32.61 14.11 -32.43
CA LYS A 283 32.77 14.46 -33.81
C LYS A 283 33.38 13.32 -34.62
#